data_9b677022559c86e2e065bbabb94d3134
#
_entry.id   9b677022559c86e2e065bbabb94d3134
#
_cell.length_a   1.000
_cell.length_b   1.000
_cell.length_c   1.000
_cell.angle_alpha   90.00
_cell.angle_beta   90.00
_cell.angle_gamma   90.00
#
_symmetry.space_group_name_H-M   'P 1'
#
loop_
_entity.id
_entity.type
_entity.pdbx_description
1 polymer ?
#
loop_
_entity_poly.entity_id
_entity_poly.type
_entity_poly.pdbx_seq_one_letter_code
_entity_poly.pdbx_strand_id
1 'polypeptide(L)'
;MKWLKIRYFAYTLPDNRIIDFSKNYVIIPIGKNLFPKEIEDTLKDAEVGKNYSILLKRPYGERSESNIKILPKTEFLKRNINPVPGLVILVDGVRGIVRSVNGGRIIVDFNHPFAGKDILYSIDVLGEVKDLPDKIKGIINFIFRIDFEKIDVTISNNNIEIKLKDEKLPKNLTEILKNYIEDLKDYNIILS
;
A
#
# COMPACT_ATOMS: atom_id res chain seq x y z
N MET A 1 3.46 8.12 -20.97
CA MET A 1 2.98 7.87 -19.56
C MET A 1 3.60 8.90 -18.63
N LYS A 2 2.79 9.55 -17.79
CA LYS A 2 3.26 10.55 -16.82
C LYS A 2 3.83 9.86 -15.58
N TRP A 3 4.99 10.31 -15.11
CA TRP A 3 5.62 9.83 -13.90
C TRP A 3 5.76 10.98 -12.92
N LEU A 4 5.28 10.78 -11.70
CA LEU A 4 5.31 11.81 -10.67
C LEU A 4 6.14 11.37 -9.46
N LYS A 5 6.90 12.32 -8.93
CA LYS A 5 7.48 12.29 -7.60
C LYS A 5 6.51 12.97 -6.66
N ILE A 6 5.95 12.22 -5.72
CA ILE A 6 4.94 12.71 -4.79
C ILE A 6 5.31 12.40 -3.33
N ARG A 7 4.79 13.21 -2.43
CA ARG A 7 4.72 12.90 -1.01
C ARG A 7 3.26 12.85 -0.61
N TYR A 8 2.86 11.84 0.16
CA TYR A 8 1.46 11.69 0.54
C TYR A 8 1.27 11.23 1.97
N PHE A 9 0.10 11.55 2.50
CA PHE A 9 -0.46 11.03 3.74
C PHE A 9 -1.91 10.62 3.49
N ALA A 10 -2.33 9.50 4.08
CA ALA A 10 -3.70 9.02 4.06
C ALA A 10 -4.25 8.93 5.49
N TYR A 11 -5.40 9.53 5.71
CA TYR A 11 -6.04 9.62 7.02
C TYR A 11 -7.44 9.05 6.98
N THR A 12 -7.85 8.37 8.06
CA THR A 12 -9.26 8.06 8.27
C THR A 12 -10.01 9.26 8.85
N LEU A 13 -11.26 9.45 8.43
CA LEU A 13 -12.16 10.44 9.00
C LEU A 13 -13.29 9.76 9.78
N PRO A 14 -13.78 10.33 10.90
CA PRO A 14 -13.41 11.65 11.44
C PRO A 14 -12.21 11.65 12.42
N ASP A 15 -11.61 10.48 12.69
CA ASP A 15 -10.62 10.30 13.75
C ASP A 15 -9.19 10.74 13.37
N ASN A 16 -8.97 11.20 12.14
CA ASN A 16 -7.69 11.70 11.61
C ASN A 16 -6.48 10.75 11.85
N ARG A 17 -6.75 9.46 11.88
CA ARG A 17 -5.69 8.46 12.07
C ARG A 17 -4.94 8.25 10.77
N ILE A 18 -3.63 8.42 10.79
CA ILE A 18 -2.76 8.09 9.64
C ILE A 18 -2.80 6.57 9.43
N ILE A 19 -3.09 6.16 8.21
CA ILE A 19 -3.18 4.75 7.80
C ILE A 19 -2.15 4.37 6.75
N ASP A 20 -1.68 5.34 5.96
CA ASP A 20 -0.61 5.16 4.99
C ASP A 20 0.10 6.49 4.73
N PHE A 21 1.38 6.44 4.38
CA PHE A 21 2.17 7.63 4.05
C PHE A 21 3.46 7.26 3.32
N SER A 22 4.01 8.21 2.58
CA SER A 22 5.39 8.12 2.09
C SER A 22 6.35 8.66 3.15
N LYS A 23 7.42 7.91 3.46
CA LYS A 23 8.46 8.34 4.43
C LYS A 23 9.09 9.67 4.01
N ASN A 24 9.54 9.78 2.77
CA ASN A 24 10.05 11.00 2.16
C ASN A 24 9.23 11.35 0.92
N TYR A 25 9.38 10.57 -0.12
CA TYR A 25 8.62 10.64 -1.37
C TYR A 25 8.55 9.26 -2.01
N VAL A 26 7.66 9.13 -2.98
CA VAL A 26 7.61 7.99 -3.90
C VAL A 26 7.61 8.49 -5.34
N ILE A 27 8.07 7.64 -6.26
CA ILE A 27 8.03 7.90 -7.70
C ILE A 27 7.14 6.84 -8.32
N ILE A 28 6.06 7.27 -8.97
CA ILE A 28 5.02 6.39 -9.49
C ILE A 28 4.59 6.75 -10.91
N PRO A 29 4.25 5.76 -11.74
CA PRO A 29 3.54 5.97 -13.01
C PRO A 29 2.06 6.26 -12.74
N ILE A 30 1.49 7.23 -13.43
CA ILE A 30 0.06 7.51 -13.38
C ILE A 30 -0.67 6.71 -14.44
N GLY A 31 -1.78 6.07 -14.06
CA GLY A 31 -2.59 5.21 -14.94
C GLY A 31 -2.22 3.72 -14.88
N LYS A 32 -1.47 3.30 -13.86
CA LYS A 32 -1.10 1.89 -13.63
C LYS A 32 -1.80 1.27 -12.41
N ASN A 33 -2.82 1.94 -11.85
CA ASN A 33 -3.62 1.48 -10.71
C ASN A 33 -2.80 1.19 -9.44
N LEU A 34 -1.75 1.98 -9.19
CA LEU A 34 -0.99 1.93 -7.94
C LEU A 34 -1.72 2.62 -6.79
N PHE A 35 -2.62 3.53 -7.12
CA PHE A 35 -3.53 4.20 -6.20
C PHE A 35 -4.98 3.97 -6.62
N PRO A 36 -5.97 4.22 -5.74
CA PRO A 36 -7.38 4.27 -6.12
C PRO A 36 -7.62 5.18 -7.33
N LYS A 37 -8.61 4.81 -8.14
CA LYS A 37 -8.89 5.48 -9.41
C LYS A 37 -9.08 7.00 -9.27
N GLU A 38 -9.78 7.43 -8.24
CA GLU A 38 -10.06 8.85 -7.99
C GLU A 38 -8.76 9.65 -7.77
N ILE A 39 -7.76 9.02 -7.15
CA ILE A 39 -6.44 9.63 -6.94
C ILE A 39 -5.70 9.69 -8.27
N GLU A 40 -5.65 8.57 -9.00
CA GLU A 40 -4.95 8.55 -10.29
C GLU A 40 -5.58 9.51 -11.30
N ASP A 41 -6.91 9.59 -11.35
CA ASP A 41 -7.61 10.54 -12.24
C ASP A 41 -7.26 12.00 -11.89
N THR A 42 -7.19 12.35 -10.60
CA THR A 42 -6.74 13.69 -10.17
C THR A 42 -5.28 13.95 -10.56
N LEU A 43 -4.41 12.96 -10.39
CA LEU A 43 -2.97 13.13 -10.65
C LEU A 43 -2.61 13.18 -12.14
N LYS A 44 -3.49 12.76 -13.05
CA LYS A 44 -3.27 12.88 -14.51
C LYS A 44 -2.97 14.33 -14.92
N ASP A 45 -3.76 15.27 -14.39
CA ASP A 45 -3.68 16.69 -14.72
C ASP A 45 -2.98 17.50 -13.61
N ALA A 46 -2.37 16.82 -12.64
CA ALA A 46 -1.72 17.49 -11.52
C ALA A 46 -0.48 18.28 -11.95
N GLU A 47 -0.32 19.45 -11.35
CA GLU A 47 0.78 20.37 -11.57
C GLU A 47 1.85 20.22 -10.47
N VAL A 48 3.12 20.32 -10.87
CA VAL A 48 4.25 20.29 -9.95
C VAL A 48 4.18 21.50 -8.98
N GLY A 49 4.49 21.25 -7.72
CA GLY A 49 4.47 22.26 -6.65
C GLY A 49 3.10 22.46 -6.01
N LYS A 50 2.07 21.75 -6.45
CA LYS A 50 0.72 21.83 -5.85
C LYS A 50 0.44 20.69 -4.88
N ASN A 51 -0.44 20.96 -3.91
CA ASN A 51 -1.04 19.98 -3.00
C ASN A 51 -2.46 19.65 -3.47
N TYR A 52 -2.80 18.37 -3.41
CA TYR A 52 -4.14 17.84 -3.75
C TYR A 52 -4.69 17.10 -2.55
N SER A 53 -5.92 17.48 -2.14
CA SER A 53 -6.68 16.80 -1.10
C SER A 53 -7.81 16.02 -1.74
N ILE A 54 -7.79 14.69 -1.63
CA ILE A 54 -8.72 13.79 -2.31
C ILE A 54 -9.44 12.95 -1.27
N LEU A 55 -10.77 13.10 -1.22
CA LEU A 55 -11.63 12.35 -0.31
C LEU A 55 -12.17 11.09 -0.99
N LEU A 56 -11.83 9.94 -0.45
CA LEU A 56 -12.44 8.66 -0.80
C LEU A 56 -13.55 8.33 0.19
N LYS A 57 -14.79 8.25 -0.31
CA LYS A 57 -15.95 7.91 0.52
C LYS A 57 -16.01 6.40 0.72
N ARG A 58 -15.77 5.96 1.96
CA ARG A 58 -15.88 4.56 2.42
C ARG A 58 -15.26 3.54 1.45
N PRO A 59 -14.01 3.70 1.03
CA PRO A 59 -13.38 2.85 0.01
C PRO A 59 -13.30 1.39 0.41
N TYR A 60 -13.43 1.09 1.71
CA TYR A 60 -13.49 -0.27 2.27
C TYR A 60 -14.91 -0.75 2.57
N GLY A 61 -15.93 -0.10 1.99
CA GLY A 61 -17.34 -0.43 2.19
C GLY A 61 -17.90 0.01 3.52
N GLU A 62 -19.19 -0.29 3.71
CA GLU A 62 -19.90 -0.04 4.97
C GLU A 62 -19.55 -1.09 6.03
N ARG A 63 -19.70 -0.71 7.30
CA ARG A 63 -19.71 -1.71 8.36
C ARG A 63 -21.02 -2.47 8.33
N SER A 64 -20.95 -3.79 8.43
CA SER A 64 -22.11 -4.66 8.49
C SER A 64 -22.22 -5.31 9.87
N GLU A 65 -23.40 -5.24 10.48
CA GLU A 65 -23.70 -5.97 11.71
C GLU A 65 -23.64 -7.48 11.49
N SER A 66 -23.92 -7.95 10.27
CA SER A 66 -23.81 -9.37 9.94
C SER A 66 -22.37 -9.91 10.05
N ASN A 67 -21.37 -9.03 10.01
CA ASN A 67 -19.97 -9.38 10.22
C ASN A 67 -19.55 -9.34 11.70
N ILE A 68 -20.46 -9.01 12.60
CA ILE A 68 -20.23 -9.09 14.04
C ILE A 68 -20.82 -10.43 14.54
N LYS A 69 -19.94 -11.31 15.05
CA LYS A 69 -20.33 -12.65 15.47
C LYS A 69 -20.13 -12.83 16.95
N ILE A 70 -21.03 -13.60 17.55
CA ILE A 70 -20.90 -14.06 18.93
C ILE A 70 -20.35 -15.48 18.88
N LEU A 71 -19.16 -15.67 19.42
CA LEU A 71 -18.48 -16.96 19.46
C LEU A 71 -18.45 -17.48 20.95
N PRO A 72 -18.60 -18.78 21.15
CA PRO A 72 -18.46 -19.36 22.50
C PRO A 72 -17.00 -19.24 23.00
N LYS A 73 -16.81 -18.89 24.27
CA LYS A 73 -15.47 -18.84 24.90
C LYS A 73 -14.76 -20.20 24.84
N THR A 74 -15.52 -21.28 24.85
CA THR A 74 -15.00 -22.65 24.78
C THR A 74 -14.19 -22.91 23.49
N GLU A 75 -14.55 -22.28 22.35
CA GLU A 75 -13.83 -22.45 21.12
C GLU A 75 -12.42 -21.81 21.17
N PHE A 76 -12.27 -20.76 21.94
CA PHE A 76 -10.97 -20.13 22.20
C PHE A 76 -10.11 -20.99 23.12
N LEU A 77 -10.75 -21.48 24.22
CA LEU A 77 -10.03 -22.29 25.19
C LEU A 77 -9.54 -23.63 24.63
N LYS A 78 -10.35 -24.30 23.79
CA LYS A 78 -9.92 -25.51 23.06
C LYS A 78 -8.64 -25.31 22.25
N ARG A 79 -8.36 -24.07 21.79
CA ARG A 79 -7.19 -23.68 21.03
C ARG A 79 -6.10 -23.04 21.89
N ASN A 80 -6.23 -23.10 23.23
CA ASN A 80 -5.34 -22.43 24.18
C ASN A 80 -5.23 -20.91 23.99
N ILE A 81 -6.30 -20.28 23.49
CA ILE A 81 -6.37 -18.83 23.31
C ILE A 81 -7.15 -18.22 24.45
N ASN A 82 -6.56 -17.26 25.16
CA ASN A 82 -7.29 -16.43 26.14
C ASN A 82 -7.85 -15.19 25.42
N PRO A 83 -9.19 -15.11 25.18
CA PRO A 83 -9.77 -13.98 24.48
C PRO A 83 -9.80 -12.74 25.36
N VAL A 84 -9.23 -11.65 24.86
CA VAL A 84 -9.27 -10.32 25.47
C VAL A 84 -9.69 -9.28 24.43
N PRO A 85 -10.35 -8.18 24.81
CA PRO A 85 -10.68 -7.11 23.89
C PRO A 85 -9.43 -6.60 23.15
N GLY A 86 -9.55 -6.42 21.83
CA GLY A 86 -8.45 -6.04 20.95
C GLY A 86 -7.65 -7.21 20.36
N LEU A 87 -7.83 -8.43 20.86
CA LEU A 87 -7.17 -9.60 20.29
C LEU A 87 -7.59 -9.81 18.84
N VAL A 88 -6.59 -9.95 17.96
CA VAL A 88 -6.79 -10.29 16.55
C VAL A 88 -6.80 -11.80 16.42
N ILE A 89 -7.82 -12.34 15.76
CA ILE A 89 -7.96 -13.76 15.45
C ILE A 89 -8.14 -13.99 13.95
N LEU A 90 -7.83 -15.21 13.52
CA LEU A 90 -8.12 -15.69 12.17
C LEU A 90 -9.10 -16.86 12.29
N VAL A 91 -10.22 -16.76 11.60
CA VAL A 91 -11.22 -17.83 11.48
C VAL A 91 -11.45 -18.07 10.01
N ASP A 92 -11.13 -19.27 9.53
CA ASP A 92 -11.24 -19.66 8.12
C ASP A 92 -10.55 -18.68 7.16
N GLY A 93 -9.38 -18.16 7.60
CA GLY A 93 -8.61 -17.17 6.83
C GLY A 93 -9.14 -15.73 6.91
N VAL A 94 -10.27 -15.51 7.59
CA VAL A 94 -10.84 -14.17 7.79
C VAL A 94 -10.37 -13.58 9.11
N ARG A 95 -9.82 -12.36 9.05
CA ARG A 95 -9.35 -11.62 10.24
C ARG A 95 -10.53 -11.07 11.02
N GLY A 96 -10.59 -11.33 12.32
CA GLY A 96 -11.55 -10.74 13.25
C GLY A 96 -10.84 -10.08 14.44
N ILE A 97 -11.52 -9.12 15.06
CA ILE A 97 -11.05 -8.45 16.29
C ILE A 97 -12.05 -8.69 17.39
N VAL A 98 -11.57 -9.22 18.52
CA VAL A 98 -12.39 -9.37 19.74
C VAL A 98 -12.80 -7.99 20.25
N ARG A 99 -14.10 -7.72 20.33
CA ARG A 99 -14.66 -6.45 20.82
C ARG A 99 -14.97 -6.49 22.31
N SER A 100 -15.54 -7.59 22.75
CA SER A 100 -15.86 -7.76 24.18
C SER A 100 -15.86 -9.23 24.57
N VAL A 101 -15.64 -9.44 25.85
CA VAL A 101 -15.68 -10.76 26.53
C VAL A 101 -16.66 -10.68 27.67
N ASN A 102 -17.82 -11.30 27.52
CA ASN A 102 -18.91 -11.28 28.51
C ASN A 102 -19.27 -12.70 28.93
N GLY A 103 -18.73 -13.14 30.04
CA GLY A 103 -18.97 -14.51 30.54
C GLY A 103 -18.48 -15.57 29.54
N GLY A 104 -19.41 -16.36 29.02
CA GLY A 104 -19.13 -17.39 28.01
C GLY A 104 -19.23 -16.95 26.56
N ARG A 105 -19.51 -15.66 26.29
CA ARG A 105 -19.74 -15.11 24.95
C ARG A 105 -18.65 -14.13 24.57
N ILE A 106 -18.08 -14.29 23.38
CA ILE A 106 -17.04 -13.43 22.81
C ILE A 106 -17.63 -12.76 21.58
N ILE A 107 -17.69 -11.42 21.59
CA ILE A 107 -18.12 -10.65 20.43
C ILE A 107 -16.89 -10.38 19.57
N VAL A 108 -16.93 -10.86 18.33
CA VAL A 108 -15.86 -10.71 17.36
C VAL A 108 -16.38 -9.93 16.14
N ASP A 109 -15.63 -8.94 15.73
CA ASP A 109 -15.92 -8.09 14.59
C ASP A 109 -15.00 -8.48 13.41
N PHE A 110 -15.61 -9.00 12.36
CA PHE A 110 -14.94 -9.41 11.12
C PHE A 110 -15.01 -8.34 10.00
N ASN A 111 -15.50 -7.13 10.31
CA ASN A 111 -15.44 -6.04 9.35
C ASN A 111 -14.00 -5.63 9.07
N HIS A 112 -13.76 -5.09 7.86
CA HIS A 112 -12.48 -4.45 7.57
C HIS A 112 -12.20 -3.34 8.60
N PRO A 113 -10.95 -3.17 9.10
CA PRO A 113 -10.64 -2.16 10.13
C PRO A 113 -11.06 -0.73 9.77
N PHE A 114 -11.11 -0.41 8.48
CA PHE A 114 -11.51 0.91 7.96
C PHE A 114 -12.90 0.92 7.33
N ALA A 115 -13.68 -0.17 7.40
CA ALA A 115 -15.06 -0.17 6.92
C ALA A 115 -15.88 0.94 7.61
N GLY A 116 -16.72 1.63 6.84
CA GLY A 116 -17.54 2.75 7.27
C GLY A 116 -16.78 4.07 7.47
N LYS A 117 -15.47 4.11 7.18
CA LYS A 117 -14.65 5.33 7.29
C LYS A 117 -14.35 5.91 5.93
N ASP A 118 -14.44 7.23 5.84
CA ASP A 118 -13.90 7.97 4.71
C ASP A 118 -12.38 8.08 4.86
N ILE A 119 -11.66 8.18 3.73
CA ILE A 119 -10.21 8.34 3.72
C ILE A 119 -9.84 9.59 2.95
N LEU A 120 -9.12 10.49 3.60
CA LEU A 120 -8.57 11.69 3.01
C LEU A 120 -7.10 11.46 2.65
N TYR A 121 -6.77 11.62 1.38
CA TYR A 121 -5.40 11.71 0.90
C TYR A 121 -4.99 13.17 0.76
N SER A 122 -3.84 13.52 1.33
CA SER A 122 -3.13 14.77 1.06
C SER A 122 -1.86 14.44 0.29
N ILE A 123 -1.74 14.98 -0.93
CA ILE A 123 -0.67 14.62 -1.87
C ILE A 123 0.04 15.87 -2.36
N ASP A 124 1.33 16.00 -2.06
CA ASP A 124 2.20 17.02 -2.64
C ASP A 124 2.85 16.50 -3.91
N VAL A 125 2.72 17.19 -5.02
CA VAL A 125 3.39 16.87 -6.28
C VAL A 125 4.73 17.59 -6.33
N LEU A 126 5.81 16.84 -6.10
CA LEU A 126 7.17 17.39 -5.95
C LEU A 126 7.90 17.55 -7.28
N GLY A 127 7.52 16.78 -8.30
CA GLY A 127 8.18 16.83 -9.60
C GLY A 127 7.63 15.82 -10.59
N GLU A 128 7.99 15.99 -11.85
CA GLU A 128 7.80 15.00 -12.91
C GLU A 128 9.13 14.27 -13.15
N VAL A 129 9.06 12.95 -13.34
CA VAL A 129 10.24 12.10 -13.50
C VAL A 129 10.29 11.57 -14.92
N LYS A 130 11.43 11.84 -15.61
CA LYS A 130 11.69 11.38 -16.98
C LYS A 130 12.78 10.32 -17.04
N ASP A 131 13.69 10.37 -16.10
CA ASP A 131 14.88 9.55 -16.04
C ASP A 131 14.56 8.07 -15.73
N LEU A 132 15.12 7.16 -16.54
CA LEU A 132 14.81 5.73 -16.43
C LEU A 132 15.34 5.08 -15.14
N PRO A 133 16.56 5.36 -14.67
CA PRO A 133 17.02 4.90 -13.37
C PRO A 133 16.08 5.29 -12.21
N ASP A 134 15.60 6.53 -12.21
CA ASP A 134 14.67 7.01 -11.16
C ASP A 134 13.31 6.33 -11.23
N LYS A 135 12.79 6.04 -12.43
CA LYS A 135 11.57 5.24 -12.61
C LYS A 135 11.74 3.83 -12.04
N ILE A 136 12.87 3.17 -12.32
CA ILE A 136 13.17 1.82 -11.81
C ILE A 136 13.26 1.84 -10.29
N LYS A 137 14.05 2.76 -9.71
CA LYS A 137 14.16 2.94 -8.26
C LYS A 137 12.80 3.22 -7.63
N GLY A 138 11.96 4.03 -8.30
CA GLY A 138 10.61 4.36 -7.86
C GLY A 138 9.72 3.15 -7.68
N ILE A 139 9.66 2.26 -8.67
CA ILE A 139 8.87 1.02 -8.59
C ILE A 139 9.41 0.09 -7.50
N ILE A 140 10.72 -0.07 -7.41
CA ILE A 140 11.33 -0.92 -6.36
C ILE A 140 11.00 -0.36 -4.96
N ASN A 141 11.18 0.94 -4.75
CA ASN A 141 10.86 1.59 -3.49
C ASN A 141 9.37 1.45 -3.14
N PHE A 142 8.47 1.72 -4.10
CA PHE A 142 7.03 1.74 -3.84
C PHE A 142 6.48 0.34 -3.52
N ILE A 143 6.86 -0.68 -4.31
CA ILE A 143 6.29 -2.03 -4.20
C ILE A 143 6.96 -2.83 -3.07
N PHE A 144 8.29 -2.76 -2.96
CA PHE A 144 9.06 -3.58 -2.02
C PHE A 144 9.45 -2.84 -0.74
N ARG A 145 9.14 -1.54 -0.65
CA ARG A 145 9.47 -0.69 0.50
C ARG A 145 10.97 -0.58 0.78
N ILE A 146 11.80 -0.74 -0.26
CA ILE A 146 13.25 -0.60 -0.19
C ILE A 146 13.62 0.88 -0.34
N ASP A 147 14.44 1.41 0.57
CA ASP A 147 14.88 2.81 0.53
C ASP A 147 15.72 3.10 -0.73
N PHE A 148 15.54 4.30 -1.34
CA PHE A 148 16.22 4.71 -2.58
C PHE A 148 17.75 4.59 -2.50
N GLU A 149 18.33 4.85 -1.32
CA GLU A 149 19.79 4.81 -1.06
C GLU A 149 20.36 3.39 -1.14
N LYS A 150 19.52 2.38 -1.03
CA LYS A 150 19.90 0.98 -1.13
C LYS A 150 19.79 0.42 -2.55
N ILE A 151 19.27 1.20 -3.50
CA ILE A 151 19.01 0.76 -4.86
C ILE A 151 20.00 1.43 -5.80
N ASP A 152 20.91 0.66 -6.36
CA ASP A 152 21.82 1.11 -7.42
C ASP A 152 21.32 0.62 -8.77
N VAL A 153 21.18 1.55 -9.73
CA VAL A 153 20.77 1.25 -11.11
C VAL A 153 21.79 1.85 -12.06
N THR A 154 22.41 1.01 -12.87
CA THR A 154 23.37 1.42 -13.89
C THR A 154 22.88 0.99 -15.27
N ILE A 155 22.89 1.92 -16.21
CA ILE A 155 22.51 1.66 -17.61
C ILE A 155 23.77 1.77 -18.49
N SER A 156 24.06 0.70 -19.23
CA SER A 156 25.16 0.65 -20.18
C SER A 156 24.69 -0.04 -21.45
N ASN A 157 24.68 0.69 -22.57
CA ASN A 157 24.12 0.23 -23.83
C ASN A 157 22.68 -0.30 -23.64
N ASN A 158 22.43 -1.58 -23.98
CA ASN A 158 21.14 -2.26 -23.83
C ASN A 158 21.02 -3.06 -22.50
N ASN A 159 21.94 -2.87 -21.55
CA ASN A 159 21.91 -3.58 -20.27
C ASN A 159 21.57 -2.61 -19.15
N ILE A 160 20.71 -3.07 -18.25
CA ILE A 160 20.38 -2.41 -16.99
C ILE A 160 20.81 -3.33 -15.87
N GLU A 161 21.80 -2.91 -15.10
CA GLU A 161 22.21 -3.61 -13.89
C GLU A 161 21.55 -3.00 -12.68
N ILE A 162 20.89 -3.85 -11.86
CA ILE A 162 20.19 -3.46 -10.62
C ILE A 162 20.84 -4.19 -9.47
N LYS A 163 21.32 -3.44 -8.47
CA LYS A 163 21.92 -3.95 -7.23
C LYS A 163 21.14 -3.44 -6.03
N LEU A 164 20.95 -4.31 -5.03
CA LEU A 164 20.45 -3.91 -3.72
C LEU A 164 21.54 -4.07 -2.67
N LYS A 165 21.69 -3.04 -1.82
CA LYS A 165 22.58 -3.08 -0.67
C LYS A 165 21.89 -3.81 0.49
N ASP A 166 22.53 -4.86 1.00
CA ASP A 166 22.07 -5.62 2.17
C ASP A 166 20.70 -6.31 2.06
N GLU A 167 20.17 -6.44 0.84
CA GLU A 167 18.86 -7.05 0.60
C GLU A 167 18.91 -7.99 -0.61
N LYS A 168 18.09 -9.05 -0.58
CA LYS A 168 17.96 -9.96 -1.73
C LYS A 168 16.96 -9.38 -2.73
N LEU A 169 17.35 -9.44 -3.99
CA LEU A 169 16.46 -9.06 -5.10
C LEU A 169 15.24 -10.01 -5.15
N PRO A 170 14.02 -9.46 -5.25
CA PRO A 170 12.82 -10.26 -5.44
C PRO A 170 12.88 -11.07 -6.75
N LYS A 171 12.51 -12.35 -6.70
CA LYS A 171 12.59 -13.27 -7.86
C LYS A 171 11.82 -12.79 -9.10
N ASN A 172 10.72 -12.06 -8.89
CA ASN A 172 9.84 -11.55 -9.96
C ASN A 172 10.08 -10.08 -10.29
N LEU A 173 11.20 -9.48 -9.84
CA LEU A 173 11.48 -8.06 -10.02
C LEU A 173 11.45 -7.63 -11.49
N THR A 174 12.09 -8.40 -12.37
CA THR A 174 12.13 -8.09 -13.81
C THR A 174 10.74 -8.01 -14.43
N GLU A 175 9.86 -8.95 -14.09
CA GLU A 175 8.48 -8.99 -14.59
C GLU A 175 7.71 -7.77 -14.08
N ILE A 176 7.81 -7.47 -12.79
CA ILE A 176 7.17 -6.31 -12.19
C ILE A 176 7.65 -5.02 -12.87
N LEU A 177 8.94 -4.82 -13.03
CA LEU A 177 9.47 -3.63 -13.69
C LEU A 177 8.94 -3.46 -15.12
N LYS A 178 8.91 -4.53 -15.91
CA LYS A 178 8.39 -4.51 -17.29
C LYS A 178 6.89 -4.22 -17.36
N ASN A 179 6.11 -4.56 -16.35
CA ASN A 179 4.67 -4.26 -16.27
C ASN A 179 4.40 -2.76 -16.06
N TYR A 180 5.27 -2.08 -15.31
CA TYR A 180 5.09 -0.67 -14.99
C TYR A 180 5.86 0.27 -15.91
N ILE A 181 7.00 -0.17 -16.46
CA ILE A 181 7.92 0.65 -17.27
C ILE A 181 8.02 0.07 -18.67
N GLU A 182 7.30 0.66 -19.61
CA GLU A 182 7.23 0.18 -21.00
C GLU A 182 8.58 0.31 -21.73
N ASP A 183 9.39 1.31 -21.36
CA ASP A 183 10.72 1.56 -21.92
C ASP A 183 11.71 0.39 -21.69
N LEU A 184 11.40 -0.53 -20.76
CA LEU A 184 12.27 -1.68 -20.45
C LEU A 184 12.16 -2.87 -21.41
N LYS A 185 11.28 -2.83 -22.39
CA LYS A 185 11.08 -3.95 -23.31
C LYS A 185 12.33 -4.32 -24.09
N ASP A 186 13.12 -3.31 -24.46
CA ASP A 186 14.33 -3.45 -25.29
C ASP A 186 15.61 -3.62 -24.48
N TYR A 187 15.50 -3.66 -23.15
CA TYR A 187 16.66 -3.79 -22.27
C TYR A 187 16.80 -5.20 -21.69
N ASN A 188 18.06 -5.64 -21.58
CA ASN A 188 18.44 -6.80 -20.81
C ASN A 188 18.66 -6.38 -19.35
N ILE A 189 17.87 -6.95 -18.41
CA ILE A 189 17.93 -6.61 -16.99
C ILE A 189 18.79 -7.65 -16.26
N ILE A 190 19.85 -7.19 -15.65
CA ILE A 190 20.81 -7.98 -14.88
C ILE A 190 20.59 -7.64 -13.40
N LEU A 191 20.29 -8.66 -12.61
CA LEU A 191 20.10 -8.58 -11.17
C LEU A 191 21.36 -9.11 -10.48
N SER A 192 22.03 -8.31 -9.67
CA SER A 192 23.30 -8.67 -9.03
C SER A 192 23.38 -8.27 -7.55
#